data_32ef2086930b1edbe3a8170d33699512
#
_entry.id   32ef2086930b1edbe3a8170d33699512
#
_cell.length_a   1.000
_cell.length_b   1.000
_cell.length_c   1.000
_cell.angle_alpha   90.00
_cell.angle_beta   90.00
_cell.angle_gamma   90.00
#
_symmetry.space_group_name_H-M   'P 1'
#
loop_
_entity.id
_entity.type
_entity.pdbx_description
1 polymer ?
#
loop_
_entity_poly.entity_id
_entity_poly.type
_entity_poly.pdbx_seq_one_letter_code
_entity_poly.pdbx_strand_id
1 'polypeptide(L)'
;MKENKKRVSTKRATSQCKTLKEKQEDFIMLPTVDFCFKELMQNDNIRKNIIAALLNVPPSEVENTELMPTILRKESKDDKYGILDVRVRLKDGEQIDFEMQVEAFDCWANRSVYYLSKMY
;
A
#
# COMPACT_ATOMS: atom_id res chain seq x y z
N MET A 1 -12.84 82.21 -20.17
CA MET A 1 -12.44 80.82 -20.48
C MET A 1 -11.91 80.21 -19.21
N LYS A 2 -12.67 79.34 -18.57
CA LYS A 2 -12.22 78.64 -17.33
C LYS A 2 -12.33 77.13 -17.59
N GLU A 3 -11.17 76.50 -17.72
CA GLU A 3 -11.08 75.03 -17.82
C GLU A 3 -11.40 74.38 -16.49
N ASN A 4 -12.32 73.45 -16.54
CA ASN A 4 -12.77 72.69 -15.39
C ASN A 4 -12.08 71.30 -15.42
N LYS A 5 -10.96 71.15 -14.69
CA LYS A 5 -10.29 69.88 -14.50
C LYS A 5 -11.10 69.02 -13.55
N LYS A 6 -11.80 68.02 -14.11
CA LYS A 6 -12.42 66.92 -13.32
C LYS A 6 -11.31 66.00 -12.78
N ARG A 7 -11.16 65.98 -11.45
CA ARG A 7 -10.38 64.98 -10.74
C ARG A 7 -11.12 63.65 -10.79
N VAL A 8 -10.53 62.67 -11.47
CA VAL A 8 -10.97 61.28 -11.40
C VAL A 8 -10.41 60.65 -10.13
N SER A 9 -11.28 60.33 -9.17
CA SER A 9 -10.98 59.63 -7.96
C SER A 9 -10.86 58.13 -8.24
N THR A 10 -9.66 57.60 -8.26
CA THR A 10 -9.37 56.16 -8.38
C THR A 10 -9.69 55.51 -7.05
N LYS A 11 -10.82 54.86 -6.94
CA LYS A 11 -11.10 53.98 -5.81
C LYS A 11 -10.24 52.73 -5.94
N ARG A 12 -9.25 52.58 -5.06
CA ARG A 12 -8.53 51.34 -4.86
C ARG A 12 -9.49 50.31 -4.30
N ALA A 13 -9.84 49.32 -5.12
CA ALA A 13 -10.48 48.11 -4.65
C ALA A 13 -9.44 47.27 -3.89
N THR A 14 -9.51 47.26 -2.58
CA THR A 14 -8.80 46.29 -1.73
C THR A 14 -9.44 44.93 -1.96
N SER A 15 -8.81 44.11 -2.79
CA SER A 15 -9.16 42.71 -2.94
C SER A 15 -8.79 42.01 -1.62
N GLN A 16 -9.81 41.71 -0.83
CA GLN A 16 -9.70 40.79 0.28
C GLN A 16 -9.41 39.41 -0.31
N CYS A 17 -8.15 39.01 -0.27
CA CYS A 17 -7.75 37.63 -0.45
C CYS A 17 -8.37 36.82 0.70
N LYS A 18 -9.52 36.25 0.48
CA LYS A 18 -10.07 35.20 1.34
C LYS A 18 -9.13 34.01 1.19
N THR A 19 -8.26 33.81 2.16
CA THR A 19 -7.55 32.55 2.39
C THR A 19 -8.61 31.49 2.59
N LEU A 20 -8.96 30.77 1.52
CA LEU A 20 -9.62 29.50 1.60
C LEU A 20 -8.63 28.61 2.36
N LYS A 21 -8.88 28.36 3.64
CA LYS A 21 -8.32 27.24 4.34
C LYS A 21 -8.89 26.02 3.62
N GLU A 22 -8.17 25.50 2.65
CA GLU A 22 -8.39 24.16 2.14
C GLU A 22 -8.37 23.26 3.38
N LYS A 23 -9.52 22.69 3.71
CA LYS A 23 -9.57 21.54 4.59
C LYS A 23 -8.72 20.50 3.87
N GLN A 24 -7.53 20.28 4.38
CA GLN A 24 -6.71 19.16 4.02
C GLN A 24 -7.54 17.94 4.46
N GLU A 25 -8.29 17.37 3.52
CA GLU A 25 -8.94 16.09 3.75
C GLU A 25 -7.81 15.10 3.92
N ASP A 26 -7.70 14.51 5.10
CA ASP A 26 -6.71 13.48 5.36
C ASP A 26 -6.93 12.35 4.37
N PHE A 27 -6.00 12.20 3.43
CA PHE A 27 -6.06 11.14 2.45
C PHE A 27 -5.75 9.81 3.13
N ILE A 28 -6.77 8.96 3.24
CA ILE A 28 -6.63 7.60 3.79
C ILE A 28 -6.48 6.64 2.61
N MET A 29 -5.31 6.04 2.50
CA MET A 29 -5.03 5.02 1.50
C MET A 29 -5.68 3.70 1.88
N LEU A 30 -6.40 3.08 0.93
CA LEU A 30 -7.03 1.79 1.17
C LEU A 30 -5.99 0.65 1.20
N PRO A 31 -6.17 -0.37 2.06
CA PRO A 31 -5.27 -1.53 2.11
C PRO A 31 -5.21 -2.35 0.81
N THR A 32 -6.18 -2.19 -0.08
CA THR A 32 -6.19 -2.79 -1.43
C THR A 32 -5.16 -2.19 -2.38
N VAL A 33 -4.55 -1.06 -2.02
CA VAL A 33 -3.42 -0.50 -2.76
C VAL A 33 -2.16 -1.26 -2.36
N ASP A 34 -1.44 -1.80 -3.34
CA ASP A 34 -0.25 -2.63 -3.16
C ASP A 34 0.78 -2.02 -2.19
N PHE A 35 1.11 -0.75 -2.38
CA PHE A 35 2.03 -0.04 -1.50
C PHE A 35 1.53 -0.01 -0.05
N CYS A 36 0.25 0.32 0.16
CA CYS A 36 -0.33 0.40 1.49
C CYS A 36 -0.32 -0.98 2.18
N PHE A 37 -0.67 -2.03 1.45
CA PHE A 37 -0.63 -3.39 1.97
C PHE A 37 0.79 -3.79 2.41
N LYS A 38 1.79 -3.55 1.57
CA LYS A 38 3.19 -3.83 1.88
C LYS A 38 3.69 -3.06 3.10
N GLU A 39 3.32 -1.79 3.23
CA GLU A 39 3.67 -0.98 4.40
C GLU A 39 2.98 -1.47 5.69
N LEU A 40 1.71 -1.84 5.62
CA LEU A 40 1.01 -2.44 6.76
C LEU A 40 1.69 -3.72 7.25
N MET A 41 2.15 -4.55 6.32
CA MET A 41 2.83 -5.81 6.63
C MET A 41 4.25 -5.62 7.21
N GLN A 42 4.85 -4.42 7.11
CA GLN A 42 6.11 -4.10 7.81
C GLN A 42 5.91 -4.02 9.33
N ASN A 43 4.72 -3.66 9.79
CA ASN A 43 4.43 -3.58 11.22
C ASN A 43 4.18 -4.97 11.81
N ASP A 44 5.02 -5.39 12.77
CA ASP A 44 4.94 -6.71 13.39
C ASP A 44 3.58 -7.01 14.03
N ASN A 45 3.00 -6.05 14.72
CA ASN A 45 1.71 -6.24 15.38
C ASN A 45 0.58 -6.39 14.36
N ILE A 46 0.56 -5.58 13.32
CA ILE A 46 -0.44 -5.66 12.26
C ILE A 46 -0.31 -6.98 11.52
N ARG A 47 0.91 -7.34 11.10
CA ARG A 47 1.21 -8.60 10.42
C ARG A 47 0.76 -9.82 11.23
N LYS A 48 1.13 -9.85 12.52
CA LYS A 48 0.75 -10.91 13.45
C LYS A 48 -0.77 -11.07 13.57
N ASN A 49 -1.49 -9.97 13.72
CA ASN A 49 -2.95 -10.00 13.81
C ASN A 49 -3.63 -10.41 12.50
N ILE A 50 -3.10 -10.00 11.35
CA ILE A 50 -3.60 -10.43 10.03
C ILE A 50 -3.40 -11.95 9.89
N ILE A 51 -2.22 -12.48 10.19
CA ILE A 51 -1.93 -13.92 10.12
C ILE A 51 -2.85 -14.69 11.06
N ALA A 52 -2.99 -14.25 12.30
CA ALA A 52 -3.86 -14.88 13.27
C ALA A 52 -5.32 -14.95 12.81
N ALA A 53 -5.82 -13.86 12.23
CA ALA A 53 -7.18 -13.80 11.70
C ALA A 53 -7.38 -14.74 10.50
N LEU A 54 -6.41 -14.83 9.60
CA LEU A 54 -6.49 -15.71 8.42
C LEU A 54 -6.39 -17.20 8.78
N LEU A 55 -5.53 -17.53 9.75
CA LEU A 55 -5.39 -18.90 10.26
C LEU A 55 -6.47 -19.28 11.27
N ASN A 56 -7.31 -18.32 11.68
CA ASN A 56 -8.34 -18.48 12.70
C ASN A 56 -7.78 -19.00 14.04
N VAL A 57 -6.66 -18.45 14.45
CA VAL A 57 -5.99 -18.72 15.73
C VAL A 57 -5.84 -17.43 16.56
N PRO A 58 -5.70 -17.53 17.88
CA PRO A 58 -5.46 -16.34 18.68
C PRO A 58 -4.09 -15.73 18.35
N PRO A 59 -3.93 -14.40 18.40
CA PRO A 59 -2.65 -13.74 18.13
C PRO A 59 -1.48 -14.20 19.02
N SER A 60 -1.78 -14.76 20.18
CA SER A 60 -0.77 -15.33 21.09
C SER A 60 -0.10 -16.59 20.55
N GLU A 61 -0.74 -17.30 19.63
CA GLU A 61 -0.17 -18.49 18.96
C GLU A 61 0.74 -18.11 17.79
N VAL A 62 0.55 -16.93 17.22
CA VAL A 62 1.40 -16.42 16.15
C VAL A 62 2.59 -15.71 16.80
N GLU A 63 3.61 -16.47 17.15
CA GLU A 63 4.87 -15.93 17.64
C GLU A 63 5.83 -15.63 16.47
N ASN A 64 6.69 -14.64 16.66
CA ASN A 64 7.84 -14.32 15.80
C ASN A 64 7.64 -14.54 14.30
N THR A 65 7.14 -13.50 13.64
CA THR A 65 7.01 -13.47 12.18
C THR A 65 8.20 -12.74 11.58
N GLU A 66 8.82 -13.30 10.56
CA GLU A 66 9.95 -12.71 9.83
C GLU A 66 9.57 -12.43 8.39
N LEU A 67 9.82 -11.21 7.93
CA LEU A 67 9.68 -10.89 6.52
C LEU A 67 10.84 -11.49 5.73
N MET A 68 10.50 -12.22 4.68
CA MET A 68 11.44 -12.88 3.78
C MET A 68 11.60 -12.08 2.49
N PRO A 69 12.72 -12.25 1.77
CA PRO A 69 12.85 -11.70 0.43
C PRO A 69 11.74 -12.19 -0.49
N THR A 70 11.13 -11.26 -1.23
CA THR A 70 9.98 -11.52 -2.10
C THR A 70 10.38 -11.98 -3.49
N ILE A 71 11.66 -11.80 -3.88
CA ILE A 71 12.18 -12.24 -5.17
C ILE A 71 12.60 -13.71 -5.05
N LEU A 72 11.91 -14.57 -5.78
CA LEU A 72 12.23 -16.00 -5.88
C LEU A 72 13.32 -16.21 -6.94
N ARG A 73 14.33 -17.03 -6.60
CA ARG A 73 15.45 -17.28 -7.48
C ARG A 73 15.02 -18.07 -8.73
N LYS A 74 15.69 -17.77 -9.85
CA LYS A 74 15.60 -18.61 -11.06
C LYS A 74 16.44 -19.87 -10.87
N GLU A 75 15.93 -21.00 -11.32
CA GLU A 75 16.65 -22.26 -11.37
C GLU A 75 17.37 -22.45 -12.69
N SER A 76 16.85 -21.87 -13.78
CA SER A 76 17.44 -21.90 -15.09
C SER A 76 17.41 -20.53 -15.78
N LYS A 77 18.14 -20.39 -16.90
CA LYS A 77 18.16 -19.15 -17.71
C LYS A 77 16.80 -18.82 -18.32
N ASP A 78 16.02 -19.85 -18.64
CA ASP A 78 14.70 -19.71 -19.28
C ASP A 78 13.55 -19.56 -18.27
N ASP A 79 13.88 -19.69 -16.98
CA ASP A 79 12.91 -19.57 -15.92
C ASP A 79 12.48 -18.12 -15.70
N LYS A 80 11.21 -17.92 -15.33
CA LYS A 80 10.67 -16.59 -15.00
C LYS A 80 10.98 -16.24 -13.55
N TYR A 81 11.21 -14.96 -13.28
CA TYR A 81 11.26 -14.48 -11.91
C TYR A 81 9.89 -14.63 -11.26
N GLY A 82 9.85 -15.25 -10.10
CA GLY A 82 8.71 -15.13 -9.21
C GLY A 82 8.92 -13.92 -8.31
N ILE A 83 7.96 -13.01 -8.28
CA ILE A 83 7.97 -11.86 -7.37
C ILE A 83 6.68 -11.95 -6.55
N LEU A 84 6.85 -12.15 -5.25
CA LEU A 84 5.74 -12.20 -4.28
C LEU A 84 5.45 -10.79 -3.76
N ASP A 85 4.23 -10.56 -3.30
CA ASP A 85 3.90 -9.28 -2.67
C ASP A 85 4.50 -9.20 -1.26
N VAL A 86 4.18 -10.16 -0.41
CA VAL A 86 4.74 -10.26 0.95
C VAL A 86 4.97 -11.73 1.30
N ARG A 87 6.17 -12.05 1.70
CA ARG A 87 6.54 -13.40 2.16
C ARG A 87 6.93 -13.37 3.63
N VAL A 88 6.31 -14.21 4.42
CA VAL A 88 6.51 -14.29 5.86
C VAL A 88 6.93 -15.70 6.25
N ARG A 89 7.88 -15.81 7.17
CA ARG A 89 8.24 -17.06 7.82
C ARG A 89 7.78 -17.02 9.27
N LEU A 90 7.13 -18.08 9.70
CA LEU A 90 6.75 -18.30 11.10
C LEU A 90 7.89 -18.97 11.89
N LYS A 91 7.76 -19.01 13.21
CA LYS A 91 8.76 -19.57 14.14
C LYS A 91 9.05 -21.05 13.89
N ASP A 92 8.04 -21.81 13.50
CA ASP A 92 8.13 -23.24 13.18
C ASP A 92 8.76 -23.55 11.81
N GLY A 93 9.08 -22.50 11.04
CA GLY A 93 9.65 -22.59 9.72
C GLY A 93 8.64 -22.58 8.58
N GLU A 94 7.35 -22.59 8.89
CA GLU A 94 6.30 -22.41 7.86
C GLU A 94 6.45 -21.07 7.16
N GLN A 95 6.17 -21.09 5.86
CA GLN A 95 6.21 -19.89 5.03
C GLN A 95 4.85 -19.58 4.46
N ILE A 96 4.49 -18.32 4.51
CA ILE A 96 3.22 -17.80 4.02
C ILE A 96 3.51 -16.77 2.94
N ASP A 97 2.88 -16.92 1.79
CA ASP A 97 2.82 -15.92 0.74
C ASP A 97 1.50 -15.18 0.83
N PHE A 98 1.58 -13.85 0.93
CA PHE A 98 0.43 -12.97 0.90
C PHE A 98 0.42 -12.22 -0.43
N GLU A 99 -0.60 -12.49 -1.22
CA GLU A 99 -0.86 -11.84 -2.49
C GLU A 99 -2.14 -11.00 -2.41
N MET A 100 -2.02 -9.70 -2.69
CA MET A 100 -3.18 -8.81 -2.74
C MET A 100 -3.80 -8.86 -4.12
N GLN A 101 -4.90 -9.61 -4.24
CA GLN A 101 -5.62 -9.80 -5.50
C GLN A 101 -6.88 -8.94 -5.51
N VAL A 102 -6.93 -7.93 -6.36
CA VAL A 102 -8.08 -7.02 -6.51
C VAL A 102 -9.09 -7.54 -7.54
N GLU A 103 -8.58 -8.22 -8.57
CA GLU A 103 -9.39 -8.79 -9.65
C GLU A 103 -9.15 -10.31 -9.74
N ALA A 104 -10.20 -11.05 -10.13
CA ALA A 104 -10.08 -12.49 -10.37
C ALA A 104 -9.42 -12.76 -11.72
N PHE A 105 -8.43 -13.66 -11.75
CA PHE A 105 -7.79 -14.14 -12.96
C PHE A 105 -8.01 -15.65 -13.12
N ASP A 106 -8.31 -16.10 -14.32
CA ASP A 106 -8.56 -17.52 -14.62
C ASP A 106 -7.35 -18.43 -14.33
N CYS A 107 -6.15 -17.88 -14.41
CA CYS A 107 -4.90 -18.63 -14.18
C CYS A 107 -4.34 -18.50 -12.75
N TRP A 108 -5.12 -18.01 -11.80
CA TRP A 108 -4.68 -17.81 -10.41
C TRP A 108 -4.16 -19.09 -9.76
N ALA A 109 -4.86 -20.21 -9.93
CA ALA A 109 -4.46 -21.49 -9.35
C ALA A 109 -3.06 -21.92 -9.82
N ASN A 110 -2.78 -21.81 -11.12
CA ASN A 110 -1.50 -22.17 -11.69
C ASN A 110 -0.37 -21.27 -11.17
N ARG A 111 -0.64 -19.98 -11.02
CA ARG A 111 0.30 -18.99 -10.45
C ARG A 111 0.62 -19.31 -8.99
N SER A 112 -0.38 -19.63 -8.19
CA SER A 112 -0.22 -19.99 -6.79
C SER A 112 0.64 -21.24 -6.61
N VAL A 113 0.38 -22.29 -7.39
CA VAL A 113 1.18 -23.51 -7.38
C VAL A 113 2.62 -23.23 -7.80
N TYR A 114 2.83 -22.42 -8.81
CA TYR A 114 4.17 -22.02 -9.25
C TYR A 114 4.94 -21.31 -8.12
N TYR A 115 4.33 -20.34 -7.45
CA TYR A 115 4.99 -19.63 -6.36
C TYR A 115 5.28 -20.55 -5.17
N LEU A 116 4.32 -21.38 -4.77
CA LEU A 116 4.54 -22.36 -3.71
C LEU A 116 5.70 -23.31 -4.01
N SER A 117 5.79 -23.81 -5.26
CA SER A 117 6.89 -24.68 -5.67
C SER A 117 8.26 -24.00 -5.60
N LYS A 118 8.32 -22.68 -5.72
CA LYS A 118 9.55 -21.87 -5.62
C LYS A 118 9.92 -21.48 -4.20
N MET A 119 8.98 -21.49 -3.28
CA MET A 119 9.21 -21.17 -1.86
C MET A 119 9.85 -22.32 -1.11
N TYR A 120 9.60 -23.53 -1.54
CA TYR A 120 10.07 -24.79 -0.95
C TYR A 120 10.96 -25.55 -1.93
#